data_09acdb75e68f488515277ae559182365
#
_entry.id   09acdb75e68f488515277ae559182365
#
_cell.length_a   1.000
_cell.length_b   1.000
_cell.length_c   1.000
_cell.angle_alpha   90.00
_cell.angle_beta   90.00
_cell.angle_gamma   90.00
#
_symmetry.space_group_name_H-M   'P 1'
#
loop_
_entity.id
_entity.type
_entity.pdbx_description
1 polymer ?
#
loop_
_entity_poly.entity_id
_entity_poly.type
_entity_poly.pdbx_seq_one_letter_code
_entity_poly.pdbx_strand_id
1 'polypeptide(L)'
;ARHSAHHHHRHTARLSRAERRARMQAGGSGEANAAAIPAASNIEASATGGFGSSGIVDTARRYLGGGNPTGRSSLWCARFMNMVLQQTGHRGTGSDMASSFAKYGTRVSGPQVGAIAVMGRRGGGHVGIITGVDARGNPIMISGNSSHRVREAPVSRGRIYAYVMPTN
;
A
#
# COMPACT_ATOMS: atom_id res chain seq x y z
N ALA A 1 -52.15 34.88 -22.60
CA ALA A 1 -50.77 35.16 -22.38
C ALA A 1 -50.07 33.86 -21.95
N ARG A 2 -49.25 33.28 -22.85
CA ARG A 2 -48.47 32.09 -22.58
C ARG A 2 -47.03 32.53 -22.32
N HIS A 3 -46.54 32.34 -21.09
CA HIS A 3 -45.13 32.52 -20.75
C HIS A 3 -44.36 31.28 -21.10
N SER A 4 -43.46 31.40 -22.08
CA SER A 4 -42.51 30.39 -22.48
C SER A 4 -41.32 30.47 -21.56
N ALA A 5 -41.08 29.44 -20.72
CA ALA A 5 -39.91 29.33 -19.90
C ALA A 5 -38.80 28.70 -20.70
N HIS A 6 -37.78 29.48 -21.02
CA HIS A 6 -36.54 28.96 -21.60
C HIS A 6 -35.70 28.25 -20.52
N HIS A 7 -35.66 26.95 -20.57
CA HIS A 7 -34.68 26.16 -19.81
C HIS A 7 -33.32 26.25 -20.51
N HIS A 8 -32.41 27.00 -19.92
CA HIS A 8 -31.00 26.93 -20.28
C HIS A 8 -30.42 25.61 -19.75
N HIS A 9 -30.32 24.62 -20.61
CA HIS A 9 -29.48 23.46 -20.33
C HIS A 9 -28.01 23.88 -20.34
N ARG A 10 -27.42 24.01 -19.16
CA ARG A 10 -25.96 24.06 -19.04
C ARG A 10 -25.43 22.67 -19.41
N HIS A 11 -24.95 22.53 -20.62
CA HIS A 11 -24.13 21.41 -21.02
C HIS A 11 -22.80 21.54 -20.30
N THR A 12 -22.69 20.90 -19.14
CA THR A 12 -21.35 20.59 -18.58
C THR A 12 -20.73 19.54 -19.49
N ALA A 13 -19.84 19.99 -20.36
CA ALA A 13 -19.11 19.10 -21.24
C ALA A 13 -18.33 18.09 -20.39
N ARG A 14 -18.80 16.86 -20.33
CA ARG A 14 -18.05 15.74 -19.77
C ARG A 14 -16.88 15.50 -20.71
N LEU A 15 -15.66 15.77 -20.22
CA LEU A 15 -14.43 15.45 -20.92
C LEU A 15 -14.44 13.99 -21.38
N SER A 16 -14.11 13.75 -22.62
CA SER A 16 -14.04 12.41 -23.20
C SER A 16 -12.99 11.56 -22.45
N ARG A 17 -13.16 10.26 -22.54
CA ARG A 17 -12.22 9.29 -21.92
C ARG A 17 -10.78 9.47 -22.43
N ALA A 18 -10.63 9.95 -23.67
CA ALA A 18 -9.33 10.26 -24.28
C ALA A 18 -8.69 11.52 -23.67
N GLU A 19 -9.47 12.56 -23.40
CA GLU A 19 -8.97 13.79 -22.80
C GLU A 19 -8.54 13.60 -21.35
N ARG A 20 -9.24 12.73 -20.61
CA ARG A 20 -8.83 12.34 -19.25
C ARG A 20 -7.51 11.57 -19.26
N ARG A 21 -7.31 10.72 -20.26
CA ARG A 21 -6.09 9.92 -20.40
C ARG A 21 -4.89 10.78 -20.78
N ALA A 22 -5.07 11.77 -21.67
CA ALA A 22 -4.04 12.72 -22.05
C ALA A 22 -3.62 13.62 -20.88
N ARG A 23 -4.57 14.03 -20.02
CA ARG A 23 -4.31 14.85 -18.86
C ARG A 23 -3.54 14.08 -17.75
N MET A 24 -3.81 12.79 -17.59
CA MET A 24 -3.04 11.90 -16.70
C MET A 24 -1.62 11.66 -17.19
N GLN A 25 -1.41 11.55 -18.51
CA GLN A 25 -0.08 11.35 -19.10
C GLN A 25 0.77 12.63 -19.09
N ALA A 26 0.17 13.79 -19.27
CA ALA A 26 0.88 15.07 -19.24
C ALA A 26 1.31 15.51 -17.83
N GLY A 27 0.59 15.08 -16.79
CA GLY A 27 0.92 15.38 -15.39
C GLY A 27 1.97 14.45 -14.78
N GLY A 28 2.22 13.30 -15.38
CA GLY A 28 3.04 12.24 -14.77
C GLY A 28 4.52 12.26 -15.15
N SER A 29 4.90 12.92 -16.23
CA SER A 29 6.25 12.78 -16.78
C SER A 29 7.32 13.64 -16.09
N GLY A 30 6.93 14.68 -15.38
CA GLY A 30 7.87 15.55 -14.66
C GLY A 30 8.16 15.11 -13.22
N GLU A 31 7.18 14.52 -12.57
CA GLU A 31 7.30 14.12 -11.17
C GLU A 31 7.93 12.74 -10.98
N ALA A 32 7.76 11.84 -11.94
CA ALA A 32 8.33 10.50 -11.87
C ALA A 32 9.88 10.52 -11.86
N ASN A 33 10.50 11.45 -12.55
CA ASN A 33 11.96 11.59 -12.59
C ASN A 33 12.55 12.23 -11.33
N ALA A 34 11.82 13.12 -10.67
CA ALA A 34 12.26 13.73 -9.41
C ALA A 34 12.14 12.73 -8.23
N ALA A 35 11.17 11.84 -8.26
CA ALA A 35 10.97 10.82 -7.24
C ALA A 35 11.94 9.63 -7.37
N ALA A 36 12.51 9.38 -8.53
CA ALA A 36 13.45 8.28 -8.76
C ALA A 36 14.82 8.50 -8.09
N ILE A 37 15.26 9.74 -7.93
CA ILE A 37 16.57 10.09 -7.37
C ILE A 37 16.63 9.83 -5.85
N PRO A 38 15.64 10.22 -5.03
CA PRO A 38 15.63 9.88 -3.60
C PRO A 38 15.49 8.39 -3.31
N ALA A 39 14.80 7.65 -4.20
CA ALA A 39 14.64 6.21 -4.04
C ALA A 39 15.97 5.46 -4.23
N ALA A 40 16.84 5.92 -5.10
CA ALA A 40 18.16 5.32 -5.30
C ALA A 40 19.07 5.50 -4.09
N SER A 41 19.00 6.61 -3.38
CA SER A 41 19.78 6.83 -2.18
C SER A 41 19.28 6.01 -0.98
N ASN A 42 18.00 5.68 -0.95
CA ASN A 42 17.43 4.81 0.09
C ASN A 42 17.78 3.32 -0.11
N ILE A 43 18.09 2.90 -1.32
CA ILE A 43 18.51 1.53 -1.61
C ILE A 43 19.88 1.22 -1.00
N GLU A 44 20.78 2.19 -1.00
CA GLU A 44 22.10 2.00 -0.38
C GLU A 44 22.03 1.89 1.14
N ALA A 45 21.14 2.65 1.78
CA ALA A 45 20.92 2.55 3.22
C ALA A 45 20.26 1.23 3.64
N SER A 46 19.46 0.62 2.77
CA SER A 46 18.81 -0.66 3.02
C SER A 46 19.73 -1.87 2.82
N ALA A 47 20.76 -1.72 2.02
CA ALA A 47 21.72 -2.80 1.75
C ALA A 47 22.51 -3.24 3.00
N THR A 48 22.58 -2.39 4.02
CA THR A 48 23.22 -2.70 5.29
C THR A 48 22.31 -3.42 6.29
N GLY A 49 20.99 -3.52 6.00
CA GLY A 49 19.98 -4.05 6.91
C GLY A 49 19.46 -5.46 6.64
N GLY A 50 20.04 -6.18 5.68
CA GLY A 50 19.66 -7.56 5.34
C GLY A 50 18.83 -7.70 4.08
N PHE A 51 19.20 -8.66 3.27
CA PHE A 51 18.58 -8.98 1.96
C PHE A 51 17.08 -9.33 2.03
N GLY A 52 16.59 -9.78 3.19
CA GLY A 52 15.20 -10.22 3.33
C GLY A 52 14.17 -9.11 3.32
N SER A 53 14.45 -7.95 3.90
CA SER A 53 13.49 -6.86 4.05
C SER A 53 13.25 -6.10 2.74
N SER A 54 14.27 -5.89 1.91
CA SER A 54 14.12 -5.24 0.62
C SER A 54 13.36 -6.11 -0.38
N GLY A 55 13.55 -7.42 -0.35
CA GLY A 55 12.84 -8.35 -1.22
C GLY A 55 11.33 -8.37 -0.95
N ILE A 56 10.93 -8.29 0.30
CA ILE A 56 9.51 -8.23 0.69
C ILE A 56 8.86 -6.95 0.17
N VAL A 57 9.50 -5.80 0.36
CA VAL A 57 9.00 -4.51 -0.13
C VAL A 57 8.90 -4.51 -1.65
N ASP A 58 9.95 -4.92 -2.35
CA ASP A 58 9.97 -4.94 -3.81
C ASP A 58 8.90 -5.86 -4.39
N THR A 59 8.71 -7.02 -3.80
CA THR A 59 7.67 -7.96 -4.21
C THR A 59 6.28 -7.39 -4.01
N ALA A 60 6.01 -6.77 -2.87
CA ALA A 60 4.73 -6.12 -2.61
C ALA A 60 4.46 -4.99 -3.58
N ARG A 61 5.47 -4.20 -3.94
CA ARG A 61 5.35 -3.08 -4.89
C ARG A 61 4.96 -3.51 -6.30
N ARG A 62 5.26 -4.72 -6.71
CA ARG A 62 4.84 -5.26 -8.02
C ARG A 62 3.32 -5.34 -8.17
N TYR A 63 2.61 -5.40 -7.06
CA TYR A 63 1.15 -5.48 -7.03
C TYR A 63 0.45 -4.13 -6.87
N LEU A 64 1.20 -3.03 -6.71
CA LEU A 64 0.64 -1.69 -6.51
C LEU A 64 -0.30 -1.28 -7.63
N GLY A 65 -1.44 -0.71 -7.24
CA GLY A 65 -2.48 -0.25 -8.15
C GLY A 65 -3.31 -1.37 -8.77
N GLY A 66 -2.93 -2.62 -8.56
CA GLY A 66 -3.68 -3.78 -9.00
C GLY A 66 -4.86 -4.09 -8.07
N GLY A 67 -5.79 -4.89 -8.59
CA GLY A 67 -6.87 -5.46 -7.81
C GLY A 67 -6.38 -6.57 -6.88
N ASN A 68 -7.29 -7.39 -6.43
CA ASN A 68 -7.01 -8.49 -5.51
C ASN A 68 -6.30 -9.66 -6.21
N PRO A 69 -5.02 -9.93 -5.92
CA PRO A 69 -4.30 -11.04 -6.51
C PRO A 69 -4.49 -12.36 -5.77
N THR A 70 -5.19 -12.35 -4.63
CA THR A 70 -5.23 -13.50 -3.71
C THR A 70 -6.33 -14.51 -4.01
N GLY A 71 -7.31 -14.15 -4.83
CA GLY A 71 -8.49 -14.97 -5.10
C GLY A 71 -9.53 -14.97 -3.97
N ARG A 72 -9.24 -14.42 -2.80
CA ARG A 72 -10.19 -14.31 -1.70
C ARG A 72 -11.08 -13.08 -1.89
N SER A 73 -12.39 -13.24 -1.73
CA SER A 73 -13.35 -12.16 -2.02
C SER A 73 -13.35 -10.99 -1.02
N SER A 74 -12.99 -11.24 0.24
CA SER A 74 -13.04 -10.23 1.30
C SER A 74 -11.92 -10.43 2.33
N LEU A 75 -11.57 -9.37 3.07
CA LEU A 75 -10.58 -9.40 4.15
C LEU A 75 -9.26 -10.06 3.74
N TRP A 76 -8.76 -9.70 2.57
CA TRP A 76 -7.60 -10.38 1.97
C TRP A 76 -6.25 -9.73 2.28
N CYS A 77 -6.17 -8.78 3.23
CA CYS A 77 -4.91 -8.13 3.60
C CYS A 77 -3.88 -9.13 4.17
N ALA A 78 -4.30 -10.02 5.06
CA ALA A 78 -3.42 -11.05 5.61
C ALA A 78 -3.04 -12.10 4.56
N ARG A 79 -3.95 -12.47 3.69
CA ARG A 79 -3.66 -13.40 2.59
C ARG A 79 -2.65 -12.81 1.60
N PHE A 80 -2.77 -11.53 1.30
CA PHE A 80 -1.78 -10.81 0.49
C PHE A 80 -0.39 -10.82 1.15
N MET A 81 -0.33 -10.54 2.45
CA MET A 81 0.92 -10.62 3.20
C MET A 81 1.56 -12.01 3.15
N ASN A 82 0.78 -13.05 3.39
CA ASN A 82 1.26 -14.42 3.31
C ASN A 82 1.77 -14.78 1.91
N MET A 83 1.10 -14.31 0.87
CA MET A 83 1.52 -14.49 -0.52
C MET A 83 2.87 -13.82 -0.79
N VAL A 84 3.05 -12.57 -0.36
CA VAL A 84 4.32 -11.84 -0.51
C VAL A 84 5.45 -12.54 0.25
N LEU A 85 5.20 -12.97 1.47
CA LEU A 85 6.17 -13.71 2.28
C LEU A 85 6.60 -15.01 1.60
N GLN A 86 5.67 -15.80 1.09
CA GLN A 86 5.97 -17.05 0.40
C GLN A 86 6.78 -16.82 -0.88
N GLN A 87 6.47 -15.78 -1.64
CA GLN A 87 7.21 -15.42 -2.85
C GLN A 87 8.64 -14.96 -2.56
N THR A 88 8.93 -14.54 -1.35
CA THR A 88 10.25 -14.09 -0.91
C THR A 88 10.99 -15.12 -0.06
N GLY A 89 10.52 -16.35 -0.03
CA GLY A 89 11.18 -17.46 0.67
C GLY A 89 10.89 -17.53 2.17
N HIS A 90 9.90 -16.78 2.65
CA HIS A 90 9.48 -16.84 4.04
C HIS A 90 8.27 -17.75 4.23
N ARG A 91 8.12 -18.29 5.43
CA ARG A 91 6.88 -18.93 5.82
C ARG A 91 5.82 -17.86 6.11
N GLY A 92 4.59 -18.11 5.67
CA GLY A 92 3.46 -17.32 6.12
C GLY A 92 2.98 -17.73 7.52
N THR A 93 1.97 -17.03 8.01
CA THR A 93 1.35 -17.35 9.31
C THR A 93 0.41 -18.55 9.25
N GLY A 94 0.02 -18.98 8.06
CA GLY A 94 -1.00 -20.00 7.87
C GLY A 94 -2.42 -19.54 8.18
N SER A 95 -2.64 -18.25 8.45
CA SER A 95 -3.91 -17.66 8.82
C SER A 95 -4.27 -16.47 7.94
N ASP A 96 -5.55 -16.31 7.65
CA ASP A 96 -6.09 -15.13 6.96
C ASP A 96 -6.44 -13.98 7.91
N MET A 97 -6.13 -14.11 9.20
CA MET A 97 -6.33 -13.06 10.18
C MET A 97 -5.10 -12.16 10.29
N ALA A 98 -5.31 -10.86 10.21
CA ALA A 98 -4.23 -9.87 10.35
C ALA A 98 -3.52 -9.99 11.71
N SER A 99 -4.26 -10.26 12.77
CA SER A 99 -3.73 -10.45 14.13
C SER A 99 -2.74 -11.62 14.26
N SER A 100 -2.76 -12.58 13.32
CA SER A 100 -1.79 -13.67 13.33
C SER A 100 -0.35 -13.18 13.17
N PHE A 101 -0.15 -12.02 12.57
CA PHE A 101 1.16 -11.42 12.38
C PHE A 101 1.75 -10.79 13.64
N ALA A 102 0.94 -10.50 14.64
CA ALA A 102 1.42 -9.89 15.89
C ALA A 102 2.42 -10.79 16.64
N LYS A 103 2.33 -12.09 16.44
CA LYS A 103 3.24 -13.10 17.01
C LYS A 103 4.15 -13.76 15.98
N TYR A 104 4.18 -13.22 14.78
CA TYR A 104 4.96 -13.71 13.66
C TYR A 104 6.37 -13.22 13.74
N GLY A 105 7.39 -13.67 13.82
CA GLY A 105 8.75 -13.14 13.77
C GLY A 105 9.18 -12.35 15.02
N THR A 106 10.19 -11.52 14.84
CA THR A 106 10.80 -10.73 15.92
C THR A 106 10.09 -9.40 16.05
N ARG A 107 9.60 -9.11 17.25
CA ARG A 107 8.98 -7.81 17.54
C ARG A 107 10.01 -6.70 17.57
N VAL A 108 9.69 -5.58 16.93
CA VAL A 108 10.51 -4.36 16.93
C VAL A 108 9.70 -3.18 17.45
N SER A 109 10.39 -2.15 17.93
CA SER A 109 9.77 -1.04 18.66
C SER A 109 9.13 0.03 17.77
N GLY A 110 9.42 0.04 16.48
CA GLY A 110 8.96 1.10 15.58
C GLY A 110 8.97 0.74 14.12
N PRO A 111 8.58 1.68 13.26
CA PRO A 111 8.46 1.45 11.84
C PRO A 111 9.85 1.35 11.18
N GLN A 112 10.28 0.14 10.95
CA GLN A 112 11.47 -0.17 10.14
C GLN A 112 11.03 -0.62 8.75
N VAL A 113 11.78 -0.26 7.72
CA VAL A 113 11.52 -0.73 6.35
C VAL A 113 11.59 -2.26 6.31
N GLY A 114 10.56 -2.88 5.76
CA GLY A 114 10.41 -4.33 5.73
C GLY A 114 9.72 -4.92 6.96
N ALA A 115 9.47 -4.15 8.01
CA ALA A 115 8.66 -4.61 9.13
C ALA A 115 7.19 -4.78 8.71
N ILE A 116 6.56 -5.78 9.28
CA ILE A 116 5.13 -6.00 9.14
C ILE A 116 4.43 -5.24 10.26
N ALA A 117 3.53 -4.35 9.90
CA ALA A 117 2.74 -3.58 10.84
C ALA A 117 1.33 -4.16 10.97
N VAL A 118 0.91 -4.38 12.20
CA VAL A 118 -0.41 -4.91 12.53
C VAL A 118 -1.22 -3.83 13.23
N MET A 119 -2.43 -3.60 12.75
CA MET A 119 -3.31 -2.56 13.29
C MET A 119 -4.71 -3.09 13.51
N GLY A 120 -5.40 -2.49 14.50
CA GLY A 120 -6.81 -2.71 14.71
C GLY A 120 -7.63 -2.04 13.61
N ARG A 121 -8.71 -2.68 13.23
CA ARG A 121 -9.67 -2.17 12.25
C ARG A 121 -11.04 -2.67 12.62
N ARG A 122 -12.05 -1.83 12.42
CA ARG A 122 -13.44 -2.21 12.62
C ARG A 122 -13.80 -3.38 11.70
N GLY A 123 -14.33 -4.46 12.25
CA GLY A 123 -14.66 -5.68 11.49
C GLY A 123 -13.50 -6.63 11.25
N GLY A 124 -12.39 -6.45 11.97
CA GLY A 124 -11.18 -7.27 11.88
C GLY A 124 -9.93 -6.42 12.00
N GLY A 125 -8.77 -7.04 11.79
CA GLY A 125 -7.49 -6.32 11.76
C GLY A 125 -7.10 -5.88 10.36
N HIS A 126 -5.99 -5.15 10.30
CA HIS A 126 -5.32 -4.81 9.06
C HIS A 126 -3.82 -5.04 9.20
N VAL A 127 -3.16 -5.39 8.12
CA VAL A 127 -1.73 -5.71 8.11
C VAL A 127 -1.09 -5.23 6.82
N GLY A 128 0.12 -4.75 6.91
CA GLY A 128 0.90 -4.34 5.75
C GLY A 128 2.39 -4.28 6.04
N ILE A 129 3.16 -3.90 5.04
CA ILE A 129 4.62 -3.82 5.09
C ILE A 129 5.03 -2.36 5.17
N ILE A 130 5.88 -2.01 6.10
CA ILE A 130 6.46 -0.66 6.22
C ILE A 130 7.48 -0.45 5.11
N THR A 131 7.31 0.64 4.38
CA THR A 131 8.22 1.04 3.29
C THR A 131 8.99 2.32 3.60
N GLY A 132 8.59 3.05 4.62
CA GLY A 132 9.23 4.29 5.03
C GLY A 132 8.42 5.03 6.08
N VAL A 133 8.79 6.27 6.29
CA VAL A 133 8.10 7.19 7.21
C VAL A 133 7.96 8.53 6.48
N ASP A 134 6.80 9.16 6.57
CA ASP A 134 6.57 10.47 5.95
C ASP A 134 7.18 11.63 6.77
N ALA A 135 7.08 12.84 6.25
CA ALA A 135 7.62 14.04 6.89
C ALA A 135 6.99 14.34 8.27
N ARG A 136 5.79 13.79 8.54
CA ARG A 136 5.08 13.95 9.82
C ARG A 136 5.39 12.84 10.82
N GLY A 137 6.24 11.88 10.45
CA GLY A 137 6.56 10.71 11.26
C GLY A 137 5.55 9.59 11.17
N ASN A 138 4.60 9.63 10.24
CA ASN A 138 3.66 8.55 10.01
C ASN A 138 4.28 7.45 9.17
N PRO A 139 4.13 6.18 9.56
CA PRO A 139 4.60 5.07 8.75
C PRO A 139 3.91 5.04 7.39
N ILE A 140 4.67 4.78 6.34
CA ILE A 140 4.16 4.47 5.01
C ILE A 140 4.09 2.96 4.88
N MET A 141 2.95 2.45 4.44
CA MET A 141 2.67 1.02 4.43
C MET A 141 2.08 0.58 3.09
N ILE A 142 2.57 -0.54 2.56
CA ILE A 142 1.89 -1.28 1.49
C ILE A 142 1.00 -2.33 2.11
N SER A 143 -0.26 -2.35 1.72
CA SER A 143 -1.22 -3.34 2.18
C SER A 143 -2.17 -3.78 1.08
N GLY A 144 -2.62 -5.01 1.16
CA GLY A 144 -3.72 -5.52 0.37
C GLY A 144 -5.06 -5.11 0.98
N ASN A 145 -6.11 -5.12 0.17
CA ASN A 145 -7.47 -4.76 0.59
C ASN A 145 -7.59 -3.36 1.21
N SER A 146 -6.77 -2.44 0.75
CA SER A 146 -6.90 -1.02 1.06
C SER A 146 -7.77 -0.40 -0.03
N SER A 147 -9.04 -0.14 0.28
CA SER A 147 -10.06 0.23 -0.72
C SER A 147 -10.15 -0.77 -1.88
N HIS A 148 -10.11 -2.07 -1.55
CA HIS A 148 -10.16 -3.20 -2.49
C HIS A 148 -8.97 -3.29 -3.47
N ARG A 149 -7.84 -2.68 -3.12
CA ARG A 149 -6.62 -2.66 -3.95
C ARG A 149 -5.38 -2.86 -3.09
N VAL A 150 -4.26 -3.12 -3.75
CA VAL A 150 -2.94 -3.01 -3.15
C VAL A 150 -2.51 -1.55 -3.23
N ARG A 151 -2.26 -0.93 -2.08
CA ARG A 151 -1.91 0.50 -1.98
C ARG A 151 -0.74 0.72 -1.04
N GLU A 152 0.05 1.74 -1.36
CA GLU A 152 1.11 2.29 -0.51
C GLU A 152 0.69 3.68 -0.07
N ALA A 153 0.53 3.87 1.24
CA ALA A 153 0.05 5.12 1.79
C ALA A 153 0.48 5.29 3.25
N PRO A 154 0.60 6.54 3.75
CA PRO A 154 0.79 6.79 5.17
C PRO A 154 -0.39 6.27 5.98
N VAL A 155 -0.10 5.76 7.16
CA VAL A 155 -1.09 5.35 8.15
C VAL A 155 -0.81 6.02 9.47
N SER A 156 -1.85 6.25 10.27
CA SER A 156 -1.68 6.83 11.59
C SER A 156 -0.88 5.89 12.50
N ARG A 157 0.21 6.38 13.05
CA ARG A 157 1.09 5.63 13.96
C ARG A 157 0.33 5.04 15.15
N GLY A 158 -0.63 5.78 15.70
CA GLY A 158 -1.42 5.34 16.84
C GLY A 158 -2.34 4.15 16.58
N ARG A 159 -2.57 3.80 15.32
CA ARG A 159 -3.40 2.64 14.94
C ARG A 159 -2.62 1.33 14.94
N ILE A 160 -1.30 1.39 14.88
CA ILE A 160 -0.42 0.22 14.82
C ILE A 160 -0.09 -0.23 16.24
N TYR A 161 -0.39 -1.47 16.57
CA TYR A 161 -0.08 -2.02 17.88
C TYR A 161 1.09 -3.01 17.88
N ALA A 162 1.55 -3.43 16.72
CA ALA A 162 2.70 -4.32 16.62
C ALA A 162 3.48 -4.08 15.32
N TYR A 163 4.81 -4.07 15.45
CA TYR A 163 5.75 -4.17 14.33
C TYR A 163 6.55 -5.45 14.50
N VAL A 164 6.63 -6.28 13.47
CA VAL A 164 7.39 -7.53 13.51
C VAL A 164 8.27 -7.66 12.28
N MET A 165 9.48 -8.15 12.47
CA MET A 165 10.38 -8.48 11.38
C MET A 165 10.28 -9.97 11.08
N PRO A 166 10.16 -10.38 9.81
CA PRO A 166 10.23 -11.79 9.45
C PRO A 166 11.58 -12.40 9.85
N THR A 167 11.54 -13.58 10.46
CA THR A 167 12.74 -14.28 10.93
C THR A 167 13.06 -15.55 10.14
N ASN A 168 12.19 -15.93 9.23
CA ASN A 168 12.33 -17.15 8.43
C ASN A 168 12.61 -16.85 6.97
#